data_253f9e644ca1b901845c95e0b73601ad
#
_entry.id   253f9e644ca1b901845c95e0b73601ad
#
_cell.length_a   1.000
_cell.length_b   1.000
_cell.length_c   1.000
_cell.angle_alpha   90.00
_cell.angle_beta   90.00
_cell.angle_gamma   90.00
#
_symmetry.space_group_name_H-M   'P 1'
#
loop_
_entity.id
_entity.type
_entity.pdbx_description
1 polymer ?
#
loop_
_entity_poly.entity_id
_entity_poly.type
_entity_poly.pdbx_seq_one_letter_code
_entity_poly.pdbx_strand_id
1 'polypeptide(L)'
;KFTAAFGRGRYVCPRNLTALASTEPTQQDLLAFLDDELTPNNQEEQKRCAKLKGDLDTYKWDGLRDHTDIAIDDDLWRRLSTDKASCLNRNCYYYRECPFFVARREIQEAEVVVANHALVMAAMESEAVLPDPKNLLLVLDEGHHLPDVARDALEMSAEITAPWYRLQLDLFTKLVATCMEQFRPKTIPPLAIPERLNAHCEELYELIASLNNILNLYMPAGQEAEHRFAMGELPDEVLEICQRLAKLTEMLRGLAELFLNDLSEKTGSHDIVRLHRLILQMNRALGMFEAQSKLWRLASLAQSSGAPVTKWATREEREGQLHLWFHCVGIRVSDQLERLLWRSIPHIIVTSATLRSLNSFS
;
A
#
# COMPACT_ATOMS: atom_id res chain seq x y z
N LYS A 1 3.21 17.83 25.84
CA LYS A 1 3.01 18.13 24.39
C LYS A 1 2.07 17.07 23.83
N PHE A 2 1.04 17.48 23.08
CA PHE A 2 0.15 16.55 22.34
C PHE A 2 0.26 16.78 20.83
N THR A 3 -0.04 15.75 20.05
CA THR A 3 -0.12 15.83 18.60
C THR A 3 -1.16 14.87 18.03
N ALA A 4 -1.64 15.15 16.83
CA ALA A 4 -2.52 14.25 16.09
C ALA A 4 -1.71 13.49 15.01
N ALA A 5 -1.95 12.19 14.91
CA ALA A 5 -1.32 11.34 13.90
C ALA A 5 -2.30 11.05 12.77
N PHE A 6 -1.85 11.29 11.54
CA PHE A 6 -2.63 11.01 10.33
C PHE A 6 -1.88 10.06 9.40
N GLY A 7 -2.63 9.35 8.56
CA GLY A 7 -2.08 8.54 7.49
C GLY A 7 -1.36 9.38 6.43
N ARG A 8 -0.41 8.78 5.72
CA ARG A 8 0.40 9.46 4.70
C ARG A 8 -0.43 10.17 3.64
N GLY A 9 -1.52 9.57 3.18
CA GLY A 9 -2.41 10.15 2.19
C GLY A 9 -3.16 11.42 2.63
N ARG A 10 -3.06 11.82 3.92
CA ARG A 10 -3.61 13.10 4.41
C ARG A 10 -2.62 14.25 4.25
N TYR A 11 -1.36 13.97 3.93
CA TYR A 11 -0.31 14.98 3.74
C TYR A 11 0.01 15.14 2.26
N VAL A 12 0.28 16.38 1.86
CA VAL A 12 0.81 16.66 0.54
C VAL A 12 2.22 16.08 0.37
N CYS A 13 2.50 15.55 -0.80
CA CYS A 13 3.85 15.19 -1.20
C CYS A 13 4.55 16.39 -1.84
N PRO A 14 5.59 17.00 -1.23
CA PRO A 14 6.26 18.17 -1.80
C PRO A 14 6.82 17.93 -3.20
N ARG A 15 7.28 16.71 -3.50
CA ARG A 15 7.72 16.30 -4.83
C ARG A 15 6.60 16.43 -5.85
N ASN A 16 5.44 15.83 -5.57
CA ASN A 16 4.29 15.85 -6.47
C ASN A 16 3.75 17.27 -6.64
N LEU A 17 3.65 18.01 -5.52
CA LEU A 17 3.22 19.41 -5.53
C LEU A 17 4.14 20.29 -6.38
N THR A 18 5.45 20.13 -6.25
CA THR A 18 6.41 20.88 -7.04
C THR A 18 6.25 20.58 -8.53
N ALA A 19 6.05 19.31 -8.90
CA ALA A 19 5.80 18.93 -10.28
C ALA A 19 4.56 19.61 -10.87
N LEU A 20 3.42 19.51 -10.16
CA LEU A 20 2.15 20.08 -10.59
C LEU A 20 2.13 21.62 -10.58
N ALA A 21 3.01 22.25 -9.80
CA ALA A 21 3.14 23.71 -9.73
C ALA A 21 4.09 24.30 -10.80
N SER A 22 5.02 23.50 -11.34
CA SER A 22 6.09 24.00 -12.22
C SER A 22 5.60 24.29 -13.64
N THR A 23 6.08 25.39 -14.22
CA THR A 23 5.87 25.75 -15.63
C THR A 23 7.00 25.23 -16.52
N GLU A 24 8.19 25.04 -15.95
CA GLU A 24 9.36 24.47 -16.62
C GLU A 24 10.05 23.48 -15.67
N PRO A 25 10.41 22.28 -16.12
CA PRO A 25 11.05 21.29 -15.27
C PRO A 25 12.48 21.74 -14.92
N THR A 26 12.75 21.94 -13.65
CA THR A 26 14.14 21.94 -13.17
C THR A 26 14.67 20.51 -13.16
N GLN A 27 16.00 20.34 -13.08
CA GLN A 27 16.63 19.01 -13.03
C GLN A 27 16.12 18.16 -11.82
N GLN A 28 15.64 18.82 -10.76
CA GLN A 28 15.02 18.19 -9.57
C GLN A 28 13.54 17.86 -9.80
N ASP A 29 12.83 18.65 -10.61
CA ASP A 29 11.44 18.45 -10.99
C ASP A 29 11.29 17.34 -12.05
N LEU A 30 12.34 17.04 -12.85
CA LEU A 30 12.38 15.92 -13.79
C LEU A 30 11.99 14.58 -13.16
N LEU A 31 12.20 14.40 -11.85
CA LEU A 31 11.74 13.21 -11.12
C LEU A 31 10.22 13.08 -11.07
N ALA A 32 9.54 14.20 -11.06
CA ALA A 32 8.09 14.25 -10.99
C ALA A 32 7.45 14.15 -12.40
N PHE A 33 8.11 14.71 -13.44
CA PHE A 33 7.67 14.61 -14.84
C PHE A 33 7.78 13.21 -15.45
N LEU A 34 8.38 12.27 -14.74
CA LEU A 34 8.50 10.89 -15.20
C LEU A 34 7.27 10.02 -14.84
N ASP A 35 6.32 10.57 -14.10
CA ASP A 35 4.98 10.04 -13.90
C ASP A 35 4.03 10.87 -14.79
N ASP A 36 3.48 10.29 -15.86
CA ASP A 36 2.52 10.96 -16.76
C ASP A 36 1.28 11.49 -16.00
N GLU A 37 1.01 10.93 -14.81
CA GLU A 37 -0.06 11.37 -13.90
C GLU A 37 0.24 12.71 -13.17
N LEU A 38 1.50 13.19 -13.17
CA LEU A 38 1.91 14.40 -12.47
C LEU A 38 2.00 15.64 -13.37
N THR A 39 1.26 15.65 -14.47
CA THR A 39 1.06 16.85 -15.29
C THR A 39 -0.23 17.56 -14.88
N PRO A 40 -0.25 18.89 -14.77
CA PRO A 40 -1.48 19.60 -14.47
C PRO A 40 -2.48 19.49 -15.63
N ASN A 41 -3.75 19.24 -15.31
CA ASN A 41 -4.81 19.09 -16.32
C ASN A 41 -5.11 20.41 -17.07
N ASN A 42 -4.87 21.55 -16.42
CA ASN A 42 -5.08 22.87 -16.99
C ASN A 42 -4.30 23.96 -16.22
N GLN A 43 -4.27 25.18 -16.77
CA GLN A 43 -3.57 26.31 -16.17
C GLN A 43 -4.14 26.75 -14.80
N GLU A 44 -5.44 26.55 -14.58
CA GLU A 44 -6.05 26.90 -13.30
C GLU A 44 -5.61 25.96 -12.18
N GLU A 45 -5.57 24.67 -12.45
CA GLU A 45 -5.02 23.68 -11.54
C GLU A 45 -3.55 23.98 -11.21
N GLN A 46 -2.75 24.28 -12.23
CA GLN A 46 -1.34 24.67 -12.04
C GLN A 46 -1.20 25.90 -11.13
N LYS A 47 -2.03 26.93 -11.33
CA LYS A 47 -2.02 28.13 -10.45
C LYS A 47 -2.41 27.78 -9.01
N ARG A 48 -3.40 26.88 -8.82
CA ARG A 48 -3.76 26.38 -7.48
C ARG A 48 -2.58 25.64 -6.82
N CYS A 49 -1.91 24.75 -7.55
CA CYS A 49 -0.73 24.06 -7.07
C CYS A 49 0.43 25.01 -6.75
N ALA A 50 0.67 26.04 -7.58
CA ALA A 50 1.68 27.06 -7.31
C ALA A 50 1.39 27.87 -6.04
N LYS A 51 0.12 28.19 -5.78
CA LYS A 51 -0.29 28.85 -4.54
C LYS A 51 -0.09 27.94 -3.32
N LEU A 52 -0.54 26.69 -3.39
CA LEU A 52 -0.33 25.68 -2.34
C LEU A 52 1.17 25.50 -2.03
N LYS A 53 2.00 25.49 -3.07
CA LYS A 53 3.45 25.42 -2.90
C LYS A 53 4.00 26.66 -2.18
N GLY A 54 3.58 27.85 -2.55
CA GLY A 54 3.95 29.09 -1.88
C GLY A 54 3.54 29.12 -0.41
N ASP A 55 2.35 28.62 -0.09
CA ASP A 55 1.84 28.53 1.29
C ASP A 55 2.63 27.48 2.10
N LEU A 56 3.02 26.34 1.50
CA LEU A 56 3.87 25.33 2.12
C LEU A 56 5.30 25.88 2.37
N ASP A 57 5.93 26.47 1.36
CA ASP A 57 7.30 27.01 1.43
C ASP A 57 7.43 28.16 2.44
N THR A 58 6.34 28.89 2.69
CA THR A 58 6.28 30.01 3.67
C THR A 58 5.75 29.60 5.03
N TYR A 59 5.52 28.29 5.27
CA TYR A 59 4.95 27.75 6.51
C TYR A 59 3.58 28.33 6.90
N LYS A 60 2.83 28.84 5.94
CA LYS A 60 1.43 29.24 6.12
C LYS A 60 0.50 28.04 6.15
N TRP A 61 0.93 26.97 5.54
CA TRP A 61 0.24 25.69 5.52
C TRP A 61 1.22 24.57 5.95
N ASP A 62 0.75 23.70 6.83
CA ASP A 62 1.53 22.56 7.35
C ASP A 62 1.53 21.32 6.43
N GLY A 63 0.86 21.40 5.28
CA GLY A 63 0.76 20.32 4.31
C GLY A 63 -0.32 19.29 4.60
N LEU A 64 -1.13 19.45 5.65
CA LEU A 64 -2.27 18.59 5.93
C LEU A 64 -3.49 19.05 5.11
N ARG A 65 -4.20 18.12 4.45
CA ARG A 65 -5.32 18.42 3.55
C ARG A 65 -6.36 19.33 4.20
N ASP A 66 -6.70 19.04 5.45
CA ASP A 66 -7.78 19.74 6.15
C ASP A 66 -7.41 21.13 6.66
N HIS A 67 -6.14 21.51 6.58
CA HIS A 67 -5.64 22.80 7.07
C HIS A 67 -5.41 23.83 5.96
N THR A 68 -5.85 23.55 4.73
CA THR A 68 -5.78 24.54 3.66
C THR A 68 -7.15 25.16 3.40
N ASP A 69 -7.18 26.48 3.16
CA ASP A 69 -8.39 27.20 2.73
C ASP A 69 -8.66 27.04 1.22
N ILE A 70 -7.74 26.42 0.49
CA ILE A 70 -7.88 26.19 -0.95
C ILE A 70 -8.70 24.91 -1.18
N ALA A 71 -9.80 25.04 -1.90
CA ALA A 71 -10.60 23.88 -2.28
C ALA A 71 -9.79 22.93 -3.19
N ILE A 72 -9.64 21.70 -2.76
CA ILE A 72 -8.93 20.63 -3.47
C ILE A 72 -9.90 19.45 -3.62
N ASP A 73 -10.26 19.13 -4.86
CA ASP A 73 -11.06 17.95 -5.15
C ASP A 73 -10.25 16.64 -4.91
N ASP A 74 -10.95 15.51 -4.84
CA ASP A 74 -10.33 14.23 -4.51
C ASP A 74 -9.36 13.75 -5.60
N ASP A 75 -9.60 14.11 -6.86
CA ASP A 75 -8.73 13.74 -7.97
C ASP A 75 -7.38 14.47 -7.88
N LEU A 76 -7.41 15.78 -7.72
CA LEU A 76 -6.21 16.57 -7.51
C LEU A 76 -5.48 16.14 -6.24
N TRP A 77 -6.22 15.87 -5.13
CA TRP A 77 -5.58 15.41 -3.89
C TRP A 77 -4.87 14.07 -4.06
N ARG A 78 -5.44 13.13 -4.81
CA ARG A 78 -4.82 11.83 -5.10
C ARG A 78 -3.47 12.01 -5.79
N ARG A 79 -3.36 12.96 -6.71
CA ARG A 79 -2.12 13.30 -7.41
C ARG A 79 -1.13 14.10 -6.54
N LEU A 80 -1.62 14.95 -5.63
CA LEU A 80 -0.80 15.71 -4.69
C LEU A 80 -0.25 14.88 -3.53
N SER A 81 -0.95 13.84 -3.11
CA SER A 81 -0.54 12.94 -2.03
C SER A 81 0.36 11.81 -2.53
N THR A 82 0.76 10.94 -1.64
CA THR A 82 1.53 9.72 -1.96
C THR A 82 1.23 8.61 -0.97
N ASP A 83 1.47 7.39 -1.37
CA ASP A 83 1.39 6.21 -0.51
C ASP A 83 2.79 5.69 -0.10
N LYS A 84 2.84 4.53 0.56
CA LYS A 84 4.09 3.89 0.98
C LYS A 84 4.92 3.43 -0.23
N ALA A 85 4.27 2.91 -1.27
CA ALA A 85 4.92 2.35 -2.44
C ALA A 85 5.49 3.44 -3.37
N SER A 86 4.83 4.60 -3.43
CA SER A 86 5.23 5.73 -4.28
C SER A 86 6.14 6.75 -3.58
N CYS A 87 6.62 6.46 -2.37
CA CYS A 87 7.48 7.35 -1.58
C CYS A 87 8.95 6.91 -1.60
N LEU A 88 9.86 7.84 -1.89
CA LEU A 88 11.31 7.63 -1.83
C LEU A 88 11.87 7.55 -0.40
N ASN A 89 11.07 7.81 0.62
CA ASN A 89 11.49 7.82 2.03
C ASN A 89 12.77 8.67 2.25
N ARG A 90 13.79 8.12 2.89
CA ARG A 90 15.06 8.79 3.20
C ARG A 90 15.84 9.22 1.96
N ASN A 91 15.57 8.64 0.80
CA ASN A 91 16.19 9.00 -0.48
C ASN A 91 15.52 10.21 -1.15
N CYS A 92 14.41 10.73 -0.59
CA CYS A 92 13.71 11.88 -1.13
C CYS A 92 14.47 13.18 -0.79
N TYR A 93 14.65 14.05 -1.79
CA TYR A 93 15.24 15.37 -1.58
C TYR A 93 14.49 16.18 -0.50
N TYR A 94 13.16 16.08 -0.48
CA TYR A 94 12.30 16.79 0.47
C TYR A 94 12.15 16.08 1.83
N TYR A 95 12.88 14.97 2.11
CA TYR A 95 12.68 14.16 3.30
C TYR A 95 12.68 14.96 4.61
N ARG A 96 13.59 15.93 4.73
CA ARG A 96 13.73 16.73 5.96
C ARG A 96 12.58 17.69 6.19
N GLU A 97 12.02 18.25 5.12
CA GLU A 97 10.96 19.27 5.10
C GLU A 97 9.59 18.69 4.79
N CYS A 98 9.52 17.39 4.45
CA CYS A 98 8.28 16.72 4.08
C CYS A 98 7.29 16.77 5.24
N PRO A 99 6.06 17.31 5.06
CA PRO A 99 5.05 17.42 6.09
C PRO A 99 4.78 16.12 6.83
N PHE A 100 4.68 15.01 6.10
CA PHE A 100 4.49 13.70 6.69
C PHE A 100 5.65 13.30 7.62
N PHE A 101 6.91 13.51 7.22
CA PHE A 101 8.06 13.13 8.05
C PHE A 101 8.32 14.12 9.17
N VAL A 102 7.94 15.39 9.01
CA VAL A 102 7.92 16.38 10.11
C VAL A 102 6.94 15.91 11.18
N ALA A 103 5.68 15.63 10.81
CA ALA A 103 4.67 15.12 11.74
C ALA A 103 5.10 13.82 12.43
N ARG A 104 5.81 12.93 11.74
CA ARG A 104 6.36 11.69 12.33
C ARG A 104 7.41 11.96 13.41
N ARG A 105 8.27 12.96 13.22
CA ARG A 105 9.23 13.36 14.26
C ARG A 105 8.52 13.95 15.48
N GLU A 106 7.49 14.75 15.26
CA GLU A 106 6.69 15.33 16.35
C GLU A 106 5.98 14.29 17.19
N ILE A 107 5.48 13.19 16.57
CA ILE A 107 4.89 12.06 17.27
C ILE A 107 5.89 11.43 18.25
N GLN A 108 7.16 11.30 17.87
CA GLN A 108 8.20 10.72 18.74
C GLN A 108 8.52 11.59 19.97
N GLU A 109 8.22 12.90 19.90
CA GLU A 109 8.45 13.87 20.97
C GLU A 109 7.20 14.16 21.82
N ALA A 110 6.03 13.62 21.41
CA ALA A 110 4.75 13.91 22.05
C ALA A 110 4.51 12.98 23.24
N GLU A 111 3.90 13.53 24.29
CA GLU A 111 3.44 12.79 25.47
C GLU A 111 2.07 12.16 25.24
N VAL A 112 1.26 12.80 24.38
CA VAL A 112 -0.07 12.32 24.00
C VAL A 112 -0.20 12.38 22.48
N VAL A 113 -0.59 11.27 21.89
CA VAL A 113 -0.84 11.14 20.44
C VAL A 113 -2.30 10.75 20.23
N VAL A 114 -3.02 11.54 19.44
CA VAL A 114 -4.39 11.24 19.04
C VAL A 114 -4.36 10.63 17.64
N ALA A 115 -4.95 9.46 17.46
CA ALA A 115 -4.99 8.75 16.19
C ALA A 115 -6.35 8.07 16.00
N ASN A 116 -6.78 7.86 14.77
CA ASN A 116 -7.94 7.00 14.53
C ASN A 116 -7.57 5.51 14.66
N HIS A 117 -8.56 4.66 14.90
CA HIS A 117 -8.36 3.22 15.09
C HIS A 117 -7.65 2.55 13.89
N ALA A 118 -7.99 2.96 12.66
CA ALA A 118 -7.36 2.41 11.46
C ALA A 118 -5.84 2.67 11.42
N LEU A 119 -5.40 3.86 11.86
CA LEU A 119 -3.98 4.18 11.94
C LEU A 119 -3.29 3.39 13.05
N VAL A 120 -3.96 3.18 14.19
CA VAL A 120 -3.44 2.33 15.27
C VAL A 120 -3.25 0.91 14.76
N MET A 121 -4.24 0.33 14.08
CA MET A 121 -4.12 -1.02 13.49
C MET A 121 -2.99 -1.13 12.46
N ALA A 122 -2.88 -0.17 11.54
CA ALA A 122 -1.79 -0.12 10.56
C ALA A 122 -0.41 0.05 11.21
N ALA A 123 -0.33 0.77 12.33
CA ALA A 123 0.90 0.95 13.09
C ALA A 123 1.35 -0.33 13.80
N MET A 124 0.41 -1.12 14.29
CA MET A 124 0.72 -2.41 14.93
C MET A 124 1.24 -3.46 13.94
N GLU A 125 0.86 -3.38 12.66
CA GLU A 125 1.44 -4.22 11.62
C GLU A 125 2.84 -3.78 11.16
N SER A 126 3.11 -2.48 11.22
CA SER A 126 4.33 -1.89 10.65
C SER A 126 5.09 -1.06 11.66
N GLU A 127 5.52 -1.55 12.77
CA GLU A 127 6.31 -0.97 13.89
C GLU A 127 6.88 0.49 13.75
N ALA A 128 6.58 1.19 12.66
CA ALA A 128 7.23 2.44 12.24
C ALA A 128 6.43 3.72 12.52
N VAL A 129 5.22 3.64 13.09
CA VAL A 129 4.27 4.78 13.11
C VAL A 129 4.05 5.34 14.50
N LEU A 130 3.97 4.49 15.50
CA LEU A 130 3.76 4.86 16.90
C LEU A 130 5.02 4.60 17.73
N PRO A 131 5.13 5.17 18.93
CA PRO A 131 6.18 4.80 19.89
C PRO A 131 6.15 3.30 20.21
N ASP A 132 7.24 2.79 20.82
CA ASP A 132 7.34 1.38 21.21
C ASP A 132 6.08 0.95 21.99
N PRO A 133 5.34 -0.07 21.53
CA PRO A 133 4.12 -0.56 22.18
C PRO A 133 4.26 -0.85 23.67
N LYS A 134 5.44 -1.27 24.12
CA LYS A 134 5.74 -1.58 25.53
C LYS A 134 5.70 -0.36 26.44
N ASN A 135 5.86 0.83 25.87
CA ASN A 135 5.89 2.10 26.60
C ASN A 135 4.61 2.92 26.41
N LEU A 136 3.57 2.32 25.81
CA LEU A 136 2.31 2.99 25.55
C LEU A 136 1.26 2.67 26.62
N LEU A 137 0.51 3.69 27.01
CA LEU A 137 -0.85 3.57 27.53
C LEU A 137 -1.80 3.86 26.37
N LEU A 138 -2.49 2.85 25.86
CA LEU A 138 -3.46 3.00 24.78
C LEU A 138 -4.86 3.23 25.35
N VAL A 139 -5.51 4.31 24.92
CA VAL A 139 -6.92 4.58 25.23
C VAL A 139 -7.71 4.47 23.92
N LEU A 140 -8.60 3.50 23.86
CA LEU A 140 -9.49 3.26 22.72
C LEU A 140 -10.87 3.84 23.08
N ASP A 141 -11.17 4.99 22.52
CA ASP A 141 -12.49 5.60 22.63
C ASP A 141 -13.43 5.02 21.56
N GLU A 142 -14.72 4.93 21.87
CA GLU A 142 -15.70 4.26 21.01
C GLU A 142 -15.26 2.84 20.56
N GLY A 143 -14.77 2.06 21.53
CA GLY A 143 -14.19 0.74 21.32
C GLY A 143 -15.10 -0.28 20.60
N HIS A 144 -16.42 -0.02 20.56
CA HIS A 144 -17.38 -0.84 19.83
C HIS A 144 -17.15 -0.84 18.32
N HIS A 145 -16.45 0.16 17.77
CA HIS A 145 -16.05 0.20 16.36
C HIS A 145 -14.78 -0.59 16.06
N LEU A 146 -14.01 -0.95 17.08
CA LEU A 146 -12.71 -1.60 16.88
C LEU A 146 -12.78 -2.92 16.09
N PRO A 147 -13.78 -3.82 16.30
CA PRO A 147 -13.87 -5.05 15.53
C PRO A 147 -14.08 -4.81 14.03
N ASP A 148 -14.90 -3.83 13.65
CA ASP A 148 -15.14 -3.53 12.23
C ASP A 148 -13.92 -2.87 11.60
N VAL A 149 -13.33 -1.88 12.25
CA VAL A 149 -12.08 -1.24 11.77
C VAL A 149 -10.94 -2.24 11.66
N ALA A 150 -10.82 -3.17 12.62
CA ALA A 150 -9.80 -4.20 12.56
C ALA A 150 -10.05 -5.20 11.42
N ARG A 151 -11.31 -5.56 11.12
CA ARG A 151 -11.67 -6.39 9.98
C ARG A 151 -11.26 -5.73 8.67
N ASP A 152 -11.63 -4.46 8.49
CA ASP A 152 -11.30 -3.68 7.30
C ASP A 152 -9.78 -3.50 7.12
N ALA A 153 -9.06 -3.24 8.21
CA ALA A 153 -7.60 -3.11 8.18
C ALA A 153 -6.87 -4.44 7.88
N LEU A 154 -7.48 -5.57 8.23
CA LEU A 154 -6.93 -6.92 8.04
C LEU A 154 -7.45 -7.60 6.76
N GLU A 155 -8.35 -6.97 6.04
CA GLU A 155 -8.76 -7.43 4.72
C GLU A 155 -7.57 -7.34 3.77
N MET A 156 -7.33 -8.45 3.09
CA MET A 156 -6.33 -8.53 2.04
C MET A 156 -7.04 -8.65 0.70
N SER A 157 -6.72 -7.78 -0.22
CA SER A 157 -7.26 -7.80 -1.58
C SER A 157 -6.17 -7.53 -2.61
N ALA A 158 -6.35 -8.08 -3.80
CA ALA A 158 -5.50 -7.80 -4.92
C ALA A 158 -6.26 -7.87 -6.24
N GLU A 159 -5.90 -6.99 -7.15
CA GLU A 159 -6.37 -7.06 -8.52
C GLU A 159 -5.74 -8.25 -9.23
N ILE A 160 -6.59 -9.02 -9.91
CA ILE A 160 -6.23 -10.22 -10.66
C ILE A 160 -6.71 -10.16 -12.10
N THR A 161 -7.13 -9.00 -12.61
CA THR A 161 -7.52 -8.81 -14.01
C THR A 161 -6.38 -9.24 -14.93
N ALA A 162 -6.59 -10.29 -15.74
CA ALA A 162 -5.49 -10.91 -16.48
C ALA A 162 -4.70 -9.96 -17.40
N PRO A 163 -5.32 -9.06 -18.20
CA PRO A 163 -4.57 -8.09 -19.02
C PRO A 163 -3.75 -7.11 -18.18
N TRP A 164 -4.31 -6.60 -17.09
CA TRP A 164 -3.60 -5.72 -16.16
C TRP A 164 -2.40 -6.43 -15.53
N TYR A 165 -2.60 -7.69 -15.11
CA TYR A 165 -1.56 -8.49 -14.46
C TYR A 165 -0.38 -8.75 -15.42
N ARG A 166 -0.67 -9.08 -16.68
CA ARG A 166 0.35 -9.23 -17.73
C ARG A 166 1.20 -7.97 -17.86
N LEU A 167 0.55 -6.81 -17.93
CA LEU A 167 1.25 -5.53 -18.03
C LEU A 167 2.19 -5.31 -16.82
N GLN A 168 1.75 -5.62 -15.60
CA GLN A 168 2.59 -5.47 -14.41
C GLN A 168 3.83 -6.38 -14.44
N LEU A 169 3.67 -7.62 -14.89
CA LEU A 169 4.78 -8.57 -15.02
C LEU A 169 5.78 -8.13 -16.11
N ASP A 170 5.29 -7.65 -17.25
CA ASP A 170 6.14 -7.13 -18.34
C ASP A 170 6.92 -5.88 -17.90
N LEU A 171 6.29 -5.00 -17.13
CA LEU A 171 6.96 -3.84 -16.54
C LEU A 171 8.05 -4.26 -15.55
N PHE A 172 7.77 -5.25 -14.72
CA PHE A 172 8.72 -5.75 -13.74
C PHE A 172 9.94 -6.43 -14.40
N THR A 173 9.74 -7.26 -15.42
CA THR A 173 10.85 -7.89 -16.14
C THR A 173 11.75 -6.86 -16.81
N LYS A 174 11.18 -5.83 -17.44
CA LYS A 174 11.92 -4.69 -18.01
C LYS A 174 12.68 -3.91 -16.95
N LEU A 175 12.06 -3.70 -15.77
CA LEU A 175 12.68 -3.00 -14.65
C LEU A 175 13.90 -3.77 -14.12
N VAL A 176 13.79 -5.09 -13.93
CA VAL A 176 14.91 -5.95 -13.50
C VAL A 176 16.04 -5.90 -14.54
N ALA A 177 15.74 -6.04 -15.83
CA ALA A 177 16.74 -5.94 -16.90
C ALA A 177 17.46 -4.59 -16.87
N THR A 178 16.73 -3.49 -16.73
CA THR A 178 17.30 -2.13 -16.62
C THR A 178 18.21 -2.00 -15.39
N CYS A 179 17.82 -2.55 -14.24
CA CYS A 179 18.65 -2.53 -13.05
C CYS A 179 19.94 -3.34 -13.24
N MET A 180 19.85 -4.49 -13.89
CA MET A 180 21.01 -5.33 -14.19
C MET A 180 22.02 -4.65 -15.11
N GLU A 181 21.55 -3.98 -16.18
CA GLU A 181 22.40 -3.29 -17.14
C GLU A 181 23.08 -2.06 -16.56
N GLN A 182 22.35 -1.26 -15.80
CA GLN A 182 22.79 0.08 -15.42
C GLN A 182 23.49 0.13 -14.06
N PHE A 183 23.06 -0.69 -13.12
CA PHE A 183 23.53 -0.62 -11.74
C PHE A 183 24.35 -1.82 -11.28
N ARG A 184 24.47 -2.88 -12.09
CA ARG A 184 25.27 -4.09 -11.84
C ARG A 184 25.27 -4.49 -10.36
N PRO A 185 24.26 -5.24 -9.92
CA PRO A 185 24.14 -5.64 -8.52
C PRO A 185 25.39 -6.39 -8.06
N LYS A 186 25.73 -6.27 -6.79
CA LYS A 186 26.89 -6.97 -6.19
C LYS A 186 26.79 -8.48 -6.33
N THR A 187 25.58 -9.00 -6.25
CA THR A 187 25.25 -10.42 -6.43
C THR A 187 24.06 -10.55 -7.34
N ILE A 188 24.16 -11.34 -8.39
CA ILE A 188 23.04 -11.60 -9.32
C ILE A 188 22.22 -12.76 -8.75
N PRO A 189 20.97 -12.51 -8.30
CA PRO A 189 20.10 -13.59 -7.85
C PRO A 189 19.79 -14.53 -9.02
N PRO A 190 19.75 -15.85 -8.81
CA PRO A 190 19.47 -16.81 -9.90
C PRO A 190 18.15 -16.56 -10.63
N LEU A 191 17.15 -15.99 -9.94
CA LEU A 191 15.86 -15.61 -10.54
C LEU A 191 15.97 -14.38 -11.43
N ALA A 192 16.98 -13.52 -11.27
CA ALA A 192 17.18 -12.33 -12.12
C ALA A 192 17.70 -12.65 -13.52
N ILE A 193 18.10 -13.91 -13.77
CA ILE A 193 18.47 -14.37 -15.11
C ILE A 193 17.24 -14.28 -16.02
N PRO A 194 17.32 -13.59 -17.20
CA PRO A 194 16.14 -13.27 -18.00
C PRO A 194 15.26 -14.48 -18.34
N GLU A 195 15.85 -15.59 -18.72
CA GLU A 195 15.11 -16.81 -19.09
C GLU A 195 14.33 -17.38 -17.91
N ARG A 196 14.93 -17.35 -16.70
CA ARG A 196 14.29 -17.84 -15.47
C ARG A 196 13.19 -16.89 -15.01
N LEU A 197 13.45 -15.58 -15.04
CA LEU A 197 12.48 -14.58 -14.64
C LEU A 197 11.26 -14.62 -15.55
N ASN A 198 11.49 -14.68 -16.88
CA ASN A 198 10.40 -14.77 -17.86
C ASN A 198 9.57 -16.06 -17.68
N ALA A 199 10.21 -17.21 -17.50
CA ALA A 199 9.50 -18.46 -17.25
C ALA A 199 8.66 -18.40 -15.96
N HIS A 200 9.19 -17.76 -14.91
CA HIS A 200 8.51 -17.59 -13.65
C HIS A 200 7.29 -16.64 -13.76
N CYS A 201 7.46 -15.52 -14.46
CA CYS A 201 6.37 -14.57 -14.73
C CYS A 201 5.31 -15.19 -15.65
N GLU A 202 5.68 -16.00 -16.62
CA GLU A 202 4.74 -16.69 -17.49
C GLU A 202 3.89 -17.70 -16.70
N GLU A 203 4.52 -18.55 -15.88
CA GLU A 203 3.80 -19.47 -14.99
C GLU A 203 2.81 -18.73 -14.08
N LEU A 204 3.25 -17.60 -13.50
CA LEU A 204 2.40 -16.77 -12.64
C LEU A 204 1.20 -16.21 -13.42
N TYR A 205 1.41 -15.74 -14.62
CA TYR A 205 0.34 -15.23 -15.49
C TYR A 205 -0.66 -16.32 -15.89
N GLU A 206 -0.19 -17.50 -16.28
CA GLU A 206 -1.05 -18.64 -16.63
C GLU A 206 -1.97 -19.04 -15.49
N LEU A 207 -1.45 -19.04 -14.25
CA LEU A 207 -2.26 -19.32 -13.06
C LEU A 207 -3.33 -18.24 -12.80
N ILE A 208 -2.98 -16.96 -12.97
CA ILE A 208 -3.93 -15.85 -12.87
C ILE A 208 -5.00 -15.94 -13.97
N ALA A 209 -4.62 -16.25 -15.20
CA ALA A 209 -5.57 -16.41 -16.30
C ALA A 209 -6.51 -17.59 -16.05
N SER A 210 -6.00 -18.71 -15.55
CA SER A 210 -6.81 -19.87 -15.15
C SER A 210 -7.78 -19.51 -14.02
N LEU A 211 -7.31 -18.79 -13.00
CA LEU A 211 -8.17 -18.31 -11.91
C LEU A 211 -9.27 -17.37 -12.43
N ASN A 212 -8.95 -16.45 -13.34
CA ASN A 212 -9.94 -15.58 -14.00
C ASN A 212 -11.03 -16.40 -14.70
N ASN A 213 -10.63 -17.42 -15.47
CA ASN A 213 -11.57 -18.28 -16.19
C ASN A 213 -12.51 -19.02 -15.23
N ILE A 214 -11.96 -19.56 -14.13
CA ILE A 214 -12.77 -20.27 -13.12
C ILE A 214 -13.74 -19.29 -12.43
N LEU A 215 -13.27 -18.12 -12.00
CA LEU A 215 -14.11 -17.13 -11.32
C LEU A 215 -15.22 -16.58 -12.23
N ASN A 216 -14.96 -16.47 -13.55
CA ASN A 216 -15.96 -16.09 -14.53
C ASN A 216 -17.12 -17.09 -14.66
N LEU A 217 -16.95 -18.34 -14.24
CA LEU A 217 -18.05 -19.33 -14.18
C LEU A 217 -19.02 -19.07 -13.02
N TYR A 218 -18.54 -18.42 -11.96
CA TYR A 218 -19.36 -18.11 -10.78
C TYR A 218 -20.06 -16.75 -10.85
N MET A 219 -19.65 -15.88 -11.75
CA MET A 219 -20.12 -14.49 -11.84
C MET A 219 -20.71 -14.20 -13.22
N PRO A 220 -21.87 -13.50 -13.32
CA PRO A 220 -22.43 -13.09 -14.60
C PRO A 220 -21.43 -12.32 -15.45
N ALA A 221 -21.39 -12.60 -16.75
CA ALA A 221 -20.45 -11.96 -17.66
C ALA A 221 -20.83 -10.49 -17.93
N GLY A 222 -19.82 -9.64 -18.10
CA GLY A 222 -19.97 -8.28 -18.60
C GLY A 222 -20.62 -7.26 -17.67
N GLN A 223 -20.75 -7.56 -16.38
CA GLN A 223 -21.30 -6.64 -15.36
C GLN A 223 -20.56 -6.76 -14.03
N GLU A 224 -20.80 -5.80 -13.15
CA GLU A 224 -20.36 -5.89 -11.76
C GLU A 224 -21.00 -7.11 -11.08
N ALA A 225 -20.21 -7.79 -10.29
CA ALA A 225 -20.63 -9.02 -9.61
C ALA A 225 -19.75 -9.30 -8.40
N GLU A 226 -20.31 -10.05 -7.45
CA GLU A 226 -19.60 -10.61 -6.31
C GLU A 226 -19.89 -12.10 -6.20
N HIS A 227 -18.86 -12.89 -5.88
CA HIS A 227 -19.01 -14.30 -5.53
C HIS A 227 -18.30 -14.58 -4.21
N ARG A 228 -19.05 -15.04 -3.21
CA ARG A 228 -18.52 -15.47 -1.91
C ARG A 228 -18.45 -16.99 -1.85
N PHE A 229 -17.27 -17.50 -1.52
CA PHE A 229 -17.11 -18.93 -1.30
C PHE A 229 -17.74 -19.34 0.02
N ALA A 230 -18.69 -20.30 -0.06
CA ALA A 230 -19.41 -20.78 1.10
C ALA A 230 -18.45 -21.31 2.17
N MET A 231 -18.61 -20.84 3.41
CA MET A 231 -17.72 -21.18 4.53
C MET A 231 -16.25 -20.82 4.27
N GLY A 232 -15.92 -20.03 3.21
CA GLY A 232 -14.56 -19.74 2.77
C GLY A 232 -13.82 -20.95 2.18
N GLU A 233 -14.53 -22.02 1.84
CA GLU A 233 -13.96 -23.22 1.21
C GLU A 233 -13.79 -22.97 -0.29
N LEU A 234 -12.55 -23.10 -0.76
CA LEU A 234 -12.24 -23.02 -2.17
C LEU A 234 -12.35 -24.41 -2.82
N PRO A 235 -12.82 -24.50 -4.08
CA PRO A 235 -12.65 -25.72 -4.86
C PRO A 235 -11.18 -26.13 -4.92
N ASP A 236 -10.90 -27.44 -4.96
CA ASP A 236 -9.53 -27.97 -4.92
C ASP A 236 -8.62 -27.33 -5.98
N GLU A 237 -9.12 -27.17 -7.20
CA GLU A 237 -8.39 -26.51 -8.29
C GLU A 237 -8.01 -25.06 -7.95
N VAL A 238 -8.92 -24.28 -7.36
CA VAL A 238 -8.66 -22.90 -6.94
C VAL A 238 -7.66 -22.87 -5.79
N LEU A 239 -7.78 -23.82 -4.85
CA LEU A 239 -6.85 -23.94 -3.72
C LEU A 239 -5.42 -24.23 -4.19
N GLU A 240 -5.24 -25.16 -5.12
CA GLU A 240 -3.95 -25.48 -5.74
C GLU A 240 -3.33 -24.25 -6.43
N ILE A 241 -4.14 -23.51 -7.21
CA ILE A 241 -3.72 -22.26 -7.83
C ILE A 241 -3.25 -21.26 -6.75
N CYS A 242 -4.02 -21.02 -5.69
CA CYS A 242 -3.66 -20.11 -4.61
C CYS A 242 -2.34 -20.51 -3.93
N GLN A 243 -2.12 -21.80 -3.68
CA GLN A 243 -0.88 -22.33 -3.09
C GLN A 243 0.33 -22.07 -4.00
N ARG A 244 0.15 -22.22 -5.30
CA ARG A 244 1.23 -21.96 -6.28
C ARG A 244 1.49 -20.47 -6.42
N LEU A 245 0.44 -19.64 -6.52
CA LEU A 245 0.56 -18.19 -6.54
C LEU A 245 1.30 -17.64 -5.31
N ALA A 246 1.02 -18.18 -4.11
CA ALA A 246 1.71 -17.78 -2.89
C ALA A 246 3.24 -17.97 -2.98
N LYS A 247 3.69 -19.08 -3.56
CA LYS A 247 5.13 -19.38 -3.73
C LYS A 247 5.76 -18.45 -4.77
N LEU A 248 5.11 -18.30 -5.92
CA LEU A 248 5.64 -17.51 -7.03
C LEU A 248 5.72 -16.03 -6.69
N THR A 249 4.67 -15.47 -6.09
CA THR A 249 4.65 -14.05 -5.68
C THR A 249 5.65 -13.76 -4.58
N GLU A 250 5.88 -14.68 -3.62
CA GLU A 250 6.90 -14.53 -2.59
C GLU A 250 8.32 -14.50 -3.17
N MET A 251 8.60 -15.30 -4.21
CA MET A 251 9.89 -15.28 -4.88
C MET A 251 10.13 -13.95 -5.62
N LEU A 252 9.09 -13.40 -6.30
CA LEU A 252 9.19 -12.09 -6.95
C LEU A 252 9.29 -10.94 -5.93
N ARG A 253 8.58 -11.04 -4.80
CA ARG A 253 8.72 -10.11 -3.66
C ARG A 253 10.15 -10.05 -3.16
N GLY A 254 10.75 -11.22 -2.90
CA GLY A 254 12.14 -11.33 -2.46
C GLY A 254 13.14 -10.77 -3.48
N LEU A 255 12.90 -10.98 -4.77
CA LEU A 255 13.72 -10.40 -5.84
C LEU A 255 13.62 -8.87 -5.87
N ALA A 256 12.41 -8.32 -5.80
CA ALA A 256 12.19 -6.87 -5.77
C ALA A 256 12.85 -6.22 -4.55
N GLU A 257 12.75 -6.84 -3.37
CA GLU A 257 13.38 -6.38 -2.13
C GLU A 257 14.92 -6.34 -2.24
N LEU A 258 15.54 -7.37 -2.82
CA LEU A 258 16.99 -7.41 -3.05
C LEU A 258 17.44 -6.27 -3.96
N PHE A 259 16.74 -6.03 -5.07
CA PHE A 259 17.08 -4.91 -5.97
C PHE A 259 16.85 -3.56 -5.32
N LEU A 260 15.78 -3.40 -4.55
CA LEU A 260 15.49 -2.16 -3.85
C LEU A 260 16.60 -1.81 -2.83
N ASN A 261 17.05 -2.80 -2.07
CA ASN A 261 18.15 -2.63 -1.11
C ASN A 261 19.44 -2.23 -1.83
N ASP A 262 19.80 -2.92 -2.91
CA ASP A 262 21.00 -2.61 -3.70
C ASP A 262 20.94 -1.20 -4.33
N LEU A 263 19.79 -0.79 -4.88
CA LEU A 263 19.59 0.55 -5.41
C LEU A 263 19.69 1.63 -4.31
N SER A 264 19.14 1.36 -3.12
CA SER A 264 19.13 2.31 -2.00
C SER A 264 20.53 2.55 -1.41
N GLU A 265 21.45 1.60 -1.54
CA GLU A 265 22.85 1.75 -1.12
C GLU A 265 23.70 2.59 -2.09
N LYS A 266 23.25 2.79 -3.32
CA LYS A 266 24.00 3.52 -4.36
C LYS A 266 23.85 5.05 -4.27
N THR A 267 24.10 5.61 -3.10
CA THR A 267 24.14 7.04 -2.86
C THR A 267 25.40 7.65 -3.48
N GLY A 268 25.31 8.36 -4.56
CA GLY A 268 26.45 9.00 -5.25
C GLY A 268 26.53 8.68 -6.75
N SER A 269 25.51 8.11 -7.32
CA SER A 269 25.36 7.93 -8.75
C SER A 269 25.37 9.29 -9.46
N HIS A 270 26.09 9.37 -10.60
CA HIS A 270 26.08 10.55 -11.47
C HIS A 270 24.69 10.87 -12.04
N ASP A 271 23.76 9.93 -12.01
CA ASP A 271 22.36 10.08 -12.46
C ASP A 271 21.38 9.75 -11.31
N ILE A 272 21.27 10.70 -10.40
CA ILE A 272 20.38 10.63 -9.24
C ILE A 272 18.89 10.52 -9.64
N VAL A 273 18.50 11.20 -10.73
CA VAL A 273 17.12 11.22 -11.23
C VAL A 273 16.70 9.81 -11.66
N ARG A 274 17.56 9.15 -12.43
CA ARG A 274 17.32 7.80 -12.93
C ARG A 274 17.30 6.77 -11.79
N LEU A 275 18.21 6.89 -10.83
CA LEU A 275 18.24 6.04 -9.65
C LEU A 275 16.93 6.14 -8.86
N HIS A 276 16.46 7.34 -8.58
CA HIS A 276 15.21 7.57 -7.85
C HIS A 276 14.00 7.01 -8.60
N ARG A 277 13.98 7.12 -9.94
CA ARG A 277 12.92 6.51 -10.78
C ARG A 277 12.88 4.99 -10.59
N LEU A 278 14.03 4.32 -10.67
CA LEU A 278 14.11 2.88 -10.49
C LEU A 278 13.72 2.46 -9.06
N ILE A 279 14.10 3.24 -8.04
CA ILE A 279 13.68 3.02 -6.65
C ILE A 279 12.15 3.10 -6.54
N LEU A 280 11.50 4.10 -7.15
CA LEU A 280 10.04 4.23 -7.13
C LEU A 280 9.34 3.06 -7.83
N GLN A 281 9.81 2.70 -9.02
CA GLN A 281 9.24 1.57 -9.77
C GLN A 281 9.43 0.25 -9.01
N MET A 282 10.60 0.04 -8.40
CA MET A 282 10.89 -1.16 -7.61
C MET A 282 10.05 -1.21 -6.31
N ASN A 283 9.83 -0.07 -5.66
CA ASN A 283 8.93 0.03 -4.51
C ASN A 283 7.47 -0.34 -4.88
N ARG A 284 6.98 0.13 -6.03
CA ARG A 284 5.64 -0.22 -6.52
C ARG A 284 5.52 -1.73 -6.78
N ALA A 285 6.51 -2.29 -7.47
CA ALA A 285 6.56 -3.74 -7.73
C ALA A 285 6.63 -4.54 -6.42
N LEU A 286 7.48 -4.14 -5.48
CA LEU A 286 7.58 -4.76 -4.15
C LEU A 286 6.24 -4.70 -3.41
N GLY A 287 5.58 -3.54 -3.38
CA GLY A 287 4.27 -3.37 -2.73
C GLY A 287 3.20 -4.28 -3.34
N MET A 288 3.16 -4.39 -4.67
CA MET A 288 2.25 -5.29 -5.38
C MET A 288 2.51 -6.76 -5.00
N PHE A 289 3.75 -7.23 -5.08
CA PHE A 289 4.06 -8.62 -4.76
C PHE A 289 3.93 -8.92 -3.26
N GLU A 290 4.15 -7.95 -2.37
CA GLU A 290 3.90 -8.09 -0.94
C GLU A 290 2.41 -8.31 -0.65
N ALA A 291 1.53 -7.50 -1.23
CA ALA A 291 0.09 -7.65 -1.12
C ALA A 291 -0.38 -9.00 -1.67
N GLN A 292 0.10 -9.37 -2.85
CA GLN A 292 -0.21 -10.65 -3.51
C GLN A 292 0.26 -11.84 -2.67
N SER A 293 1.50 -11.83 -2.18
CA SER A 293 2.03 -12.93 -1.37
C SER A 293 1.24 -13.12 -0.07
N LYS A 294 0.90 -12.03 0.62
CA LYS A 294 0.06 -12.09 1.84
C LYS A 294 -1.32 -12.65 1.53
N LEU A 295 -1.96 -12.16 0.47
CA LEU A 295 -3.28 -12.61 0.03
C LEU A 295 -3.30 -14.10 -0.25
N TRP A 296 -2.39 -14.58 -1.12
CA TRP A 296 -2.38 -15.99 -1.55
C TRP A 296 -2.00 -16.93 -0.42
N ARG A 297 -1.12 -16.51 0.50
CA ARG A 297 -0.83 -17.28 1.72
C ARG A 297 -2.08 -17.44 2.58
N LEU A 298 -2.86 -16.38 2.77
CA LEU A 298 -4.09 -16.44 3.55
C LEU A 298 -5.17 -17.27 2.81
N ALA A 299 -5.32 -17.09 1.49
CA ALA A 299 -6.25 -17.84 0.65
C ALA A 299 -5.96 -19.34 0.64
N SER A 300 -4.68 -19.73 0.70
CA SER A 300 -4.26 -21.12 0.68
C SER A 300 -4.42 -21.87 2.01
N LEU A 301 -4.82 -21.19 3.09
CA LEU A 301 -5.06 -21.85 4.38
C LEU A 301 -6.30 -22.75 4.29
N ALA A 302 -6.10 -24.03 4.65
CA ALA A 302 -7.21 -24.97 4.80
C ALA A 302 -8.01 -24.67 6.06
N GLN A 303 -9.33 -24.71 5.97
CA GLN A 303 -10.23 -24.35 7.07
C GLN A 303 -10.19 -25.32 8.27
N SER A 304 -9.73 -26.55 8.05
CA SER A 304 -9.73 -27.61 9.08
C SER A 304 -8.74 -27.39 10.24
N SER A 305 -7.81 -26.45 10.13
CA SER A 305 -6.67 -26.31 11.06
C SER A 305 -6.55 -24.95 11.75
N GLY A 306 -7.46 -23.99 11.54
CA GLY A 306 -7.30 -22.63 12.07
C GLY A 306 -8.58 -21.81 12.18
N ALA A 307 -8.41 -20.51 12.48
CA ALA A 307 -9.52 -19.56 12.44
C ALA A 307 -10.10 -19.47 11.02
N PRO A 308 -11.42 -19.46 10.87
CA PRO A 308 -12.05 -19.42 9.56
C PRO A 308 -11.68 -18.14 8.80
N VAL A 309 -11.49 -18.28 7.49
CA VAL A 309 -11.14 -17.18 6.57
C VAL A 309 -12.27 -17.02 5.56
N THR A 310 -12.84 -15.84 5.46
CA THR A 310 -13.77 -15.51 4.37
C THR A 310 -12.97 -15.23 3.11
N LYS A 311 -13.43 -15.77 2.00
CA LYS A 311 -12.82 -15.61 0.67
C LYS A 311 -13.90 -15.27 -0.33
N TRP A 312 -13.65 -14.24 -1.16
CA TRP A 312 -14.60 -13.84 -2.20
C TRP A 312 -13.87 -13.17 -3.36
N ALA A 313 -14.57 -13.05 -4.48
CA ALA A 313 -14.11 -12.30 -5.63
C ALA A 313 -15.14 -11.23 -6.00
N THR A 314 -14.67 -10.08 -6.43
CA THR A 314 -15.52 -9.01 -6.97
C THR A 314 -15.09 -8.65 -8.38
N ARG A 315 -16.07 -8.27 -9.20
CA ARG A 315 -15.86 -7.63 -10.49
C ARG A 315 -16.48 -6.24 -10.42
N GLU A 316 -15.64 -5.22 -10.56
CA GLU A 316 -15.99 -3.82 -10.44
C GLU A 316 -15.73 -3.11 -11.76
N GLU A 317 -16.59 -2.16 -12.14
CA GLU A 317 -16.36 -1.28 -13.28
C GLU A 317 -15.60 -0.04 -12.81
N ARG A 318 -14.46 0.22 -13.44
CA ARG A 318 -13.67 1.44 -13.24
C ARG A 318 -13.28 2.01 -14.61
N GLU A 319 -13.59 3.26 -14.84
CA GLU A 319 -13.26 3.97 -16.11
C GLU A 319 -13.75 3.22 -17.37
N GLY A 320 -14.90 2.55 -17.28
CA GLY A 320 -15.48 1.78 -18.38
C GLY A 320 -14.81 0.42 -18.64
N GLN A 321 -13.93 -0.03 -17.74
CA GLN A 321 -13.31 -1.35 -17.78
C GLN A 321 -13.68 -2.17 -16.56
N LEU A 322 -13.83 -3.47 -16.75
CA LEU A 322 -14.14 -4.41 -15.68
C LEU A 322 -12.85 -4.95 -15.07
N HIS A 323 -12.70 -4.75 -13.78
CA HIS A 323 -11.57 -5.20 -12.97
C HIS A 323 -12.00 -6.34 -12.05
N LEU A 324 -11.20 -7.38 -12.00
CA LEU A 324 -11.44 -8.56 -11.15
C LEU A 324 -10.51 -8.52 -9.94
N TRP A 325 -11.11 -8.66 -8.76
CA TRP A 325 -10.40 -8.64 -7.47
C TRP A 325 -10.63 -9.95 -6.73
N PHE A 326 -9.63 -10.38 -5.98
CA PHE A 326 -9.76 -11.47 -5.02
C PHE A 326 -9.50 -10.94 -3.62
N HIS A 327 -10.30 -11.37 -2.66
CA HIS A 327 -10.32 -10.87 -1.29
C HIS A 327 -10.25 -12.00 -0.28
N CYS A 328 -9.56 -11.75 0.83
CA CYS A 328 -9.54 -12.63 2.00
C CYS A 328 -9.56 -11.83 3.29
N VAL A 329 -10.28 -12.31 4.29
CA VAL A 329 -10.21 -11.77 5.66
C VAL A 329 -10.40 -12.88 6.69
N GLY A 330 -9.65 -12.85 7.76
CA GLY A 330 -9.84 -13.74 8.90
C GLY A 330 -11.12 -13.36 9.66
N ILE A 331 -12.02 -14.31 9.88
CA ILE A 331 -13.32 -14.05 10.55
C ILE A 331 -13.11 -13.73 12.03
N ARG A 332 -12.14 -14.39 12.69
CA ARG A 332 -11.86 -14.13 14.12
C ARG A 332 -10.98 -12.92 14.31
N VAL A 333 -11.58 -11.75 14.22
CA VAL A 333 -10.90 -10.47 14.49
C VAL A 333 -10.32 -10.45 15.92
N SER A 334 -10.98 -11.11 16.88
CA SER A 334 -10.49 -11.24 18.26
C SER A 334 -9.10 -11.83 18.37
N ASP A 335 -8.79 -12.89 17.59
CA ASP A 335 -7.47 -13.54 17.61
C ASP A 335 -6.38 -12.60 17.06
N GLN A 336 -6.74 -11.79 16.08
CA GLN A 336 -5.85 -10.77 15.51
C GLN A 336 -5.63 -9.61 16.48
N LEU A 337 -6.70 -9.10 17.09
CA LEU A 337 -6.61 -8.07 18.12
C LEU A 337 -5.81 -8.56 19.33
N GLU A 338 -6.01 -9.83 19.75
CA GLU A 338 -5.21 -10.44 20.80
C GLU A 338 -3.72 -10.39 20.48
N ARG A 339 -3.35 -10.79 19.28
CA ARG A 339 -1.95 -10.80 18.84
C ARG A 339 -1.35 -9.42 18.64
N LEU A 340 -2.09 -8.52 17.99
CA LEU A 340 -1.58 -7.21 17.57
C LEU A 340 -1.67 -6.16 18.68
N LEU A 341 -2.74 -6.17 19.48
CA LEU A 341 -2.98 -5.16 20.52
C LEU A 341 -2.77 -5.71 21.93
N TRP A 342 -3.61 -6.69 22.34
CA TRP A 342 -3.71 -7.06 23.75
C TRP A 342 -2.42 -7.67 24.32
N ARG A 343 -1.65 -8.43 23.51
CA ARG A 343 -0.34 -8.97 23.92
C ARG A 343 0.82 -8.01 23.74
N SER A 344 0.68 -7.04 22.84
CA SER A 344 1.78 -6.15 22.48
C SER A 344 1.84 -4.90 23.35
N ILE A 345 0.70 -4.44 23.84
CA ILE A 345 0.58 -3.21 24.64
C ILE A 345 0.16 -3.59 26.07
N PRO A 346 0.98 -3.31 27.08
CA PRO A 346 0.73 -3.75 28.45
C PRO A 346 -0.43 -3.00 29.15
N HIS A 347 -0.74 -1.80 28.70
CA HIS A 347 -1.76 -0.96 29.33
C HIS A 347 -2.75 -0.45 28.29
N ILE A 348 -3.98 -0.98 28.32
CA ILE A 348 -5.06 -0.61 27.41
C ILE A 348 -6.31 -0.26 28.21
N ILE A 349 -6.92 0.86 27.87
CA ILE A 349 -8.22 1.29 28.39
C ILE A 349 -9.17 1.34 27.19
N VAL A 350 -10.32 0.70 27.31
CA VAL A 350 -11.38 0.76 26.29
C VAL A 350 -12.57 1.49 26.85
N THR A 351 -13.03 2.51 26.16
CA THR A 351 -14.24 3.27 26.50
C THR A 351 -15.25 3.17 25.37
N SER A 352 -16.53 3.08 25.71
CA SER A 352 -17.63 3.17 24.77
C SER A 352 -18.97 3.31 25.50
N ALA A 353 -19.92 3.96 24.88
CA ALA A 353 -21.29 4.04 25.37
C ALA A 353 -22.02 2.67 25.33
N THR A 354 -21.55 1.71 24.53
CA THR A 354 -22.25 0.47 24.18
C THR A 354 -21.41 -0.80 24.35
N LEU A 355 -20.49 -0.83 25.34
CA LEU A 355 -19.68 -2.02 25.62
C LEU A 355 -20.49 -3.18 26.20
N ARG A 356 -21.75 -2.95 26.61
CA ARG A 356 -22.61 -3.97 27.20
C ARG A 356 -23.88 -4.14 26.39
N SER A 357 -24.08 -5.32 25.84
CA SER A 357 -25.29 -5.72 25.13
C SER A 357 -25.91 -6.92 25.80
N LEU A 358 -27.24 -6.90 26.06
CA LEU A 358 -28.00 -8.02 26.62
C LEU A 358 -27.38 -8.66 27.88
N ASN A 359 -26.89 -7.84 28.83
CA ASN A 359 -26.22 -8.26 30.07
C ASN A 359 -24.85 -8.96 29.87
N SER A 360 -24.27 -8.98 28.68
CA SER A 360 -22.91 -9.44 28.44
C SER A 360 -22.04 -8.31 27.89
N PHE A 361 -20.73 -8.39 28.11
CA PHE A 361 -19.79 -7.55 27.42
C PHE A 361 -19.63 -8.05 25.98
N SER A 362 -19.70 -7.16 25.00
CA SER A 362 -19.48 -7.45 23.58
C SER A 362 -18.00 -7.52 23.24
#